data_88e7120ef74f1611bce4691f1c4d244f
#
_entry.id   88e7120ef74f1611bce4691f1c4d244f
#
_cell.length_a   1.000
_cell.length_b   1.000
_cell.length_c   1.000
_cell.angle_alpha   90.00
_cell.angle_beta   90.00
_cell.angle_gamma   90.00
#
_symmetry.space_group_name_H-M   'P 1'
#
loop_
_entity.id
_entity.type
_entity.pdbx_description
1 polymer ?
#
loop_
_entity_poly.entity_id
_entity_poly.type
_entity_poly.pdbx_seq_one_letter_code
_entity_poly.pdbx_strand_id
1 'polypeptide(L)'
;FVTGDDVVFDDNASTTSVQLDEEVTPGSVVFKNNSKTYSLSGNGAIEGDISLSVLGTGTVNITNTNKYSAGTYINGGTLVPSTLANNDGLQYGALGGAGNGINLLNEGTLKTTASMTASHPIILGENGGYLNTTGTLILNGGIKKSNAGSNRNLYKTGTGTLQLNCTADYDALYINQGTVYDFQDAHFSGKKVVLNGNKVV
;
A
#
# COMPACT_ATOMS: atom_id res chain seq x y z
N PHE A 1 -13.81 16.71 -15.84
CA PHE A 1 -12.67 15.79 -16.05
C PHE A 1 -12.59 15.44 -17.54
N VAL A 2 -11.40 15.53 -18.10
CA VAL A 2 -11.08 15.11 -19.47
C VAL A 2 -9.96 14.08 -19.39
N THR A 3 -9.99 13.08 -20.29
CA THR A 3 -8.91 12.08 -20.40
C THR A 3 -7.55 12.76 -20.53
N GLY A 4 -6.59 12.37 -19.72
CA GLY A 4 -5.25 12.93 -19.66
C GLY A 4 -5.06 14.08 -18.68
N ASP A 5 -6.11 14.54 -17.98
CA ASP A 5 -5.97 15.55 -16.94
C ASP A 5 -5.13 15.05 -15.76
N ASP A 6 -4.30 15.92 -15.22
CA ASP A 6 -3.66 15.70 -13.93
C ASP A 6 -4.62 16.00 -12.77
N VAL A 7 -4.88 15.00 -11.94
CA VAL A 7 -5.85 15.10 -10.83
C VAL A 7 -5.12 15.24 -9.51
N VAL A 8 -5.41 16.32 -8.78
CA VAL A 8 -4.82 16.58 -7.46
C VAL A 8 -5.93 16.75 -6.42
N PHE A 9 -5.82 16.00 -5.33
CA PHE A 9 -6.69 16.12 -4.15
C PHE A 9 -5.88 16.68 -2.98
N ASP A 10 -6.27 17.85 -2.47
CA ASP A 10 -5.56 18.56 -1.39
C ASP A 10 -6.49 18.98 -0.25
N ASP A 11 -5.96 19.71 0.73
CA ASP A 11 -6.72 20.18 1.88
C ASP A 11 -7.67 21.37 1.59
N ASN A 12 -7.66 21.93 0.37
CA ASN A 12 -8.54 23.04 -0.02
C ASN A 12 -9.94 22.56 -0.44
N ALA A 13 -10.11 21.30 -0.81
CA ALA A 13 -11.38 20.77 -1.25
C ALA A 13 -12.47 20.89 -0.18
N SER A 14 -13.67 21.29 -0.54
CA SER A 14 -14.84 21.32 0.35
C SER A 14 -15.41 19.92 0.58
N THR A 15 -15.26 19.01 -0.38
CA THR A 15 -15.73 17.62 -0.34
C THR A 15 -14.57 16.67 -0.54
N THR A 16 -14.49 15.66 0.31
CA THR A 16 -13.42 14.63 0.25
C THR A 16 -13.94 13.23 -0.10
N SER A 17 -15.25 13.12 -0.36
CA SER A 17 -15.86 11.91 -0.91
C SER A 17 -15.91 12.03 -2.42
N VAL A 18 -15.15 11.20 -3.10
CA VAL A 18 -15.05 11.15 -4.56
C VAL A 18 -15.71 9.88 -5.04
N GLN A 19 -16.70 10.01 -5.91
CA GLN A 19 -17.38 8.87 -6.51
C GLN A 19 -17.03 8.81 -7.99
N LEU A 20 -16.57 7.65 -8.44
CA LEU A 20 -16.35 7.32 -9.84
C LEU A 20 -17.54 6.48 -10.33
N ASP A 21 -18.33 7.02 -11.24
CA ASP A 21 -19.48 6.33 -11.83
C ASP A 21 -19.11 5.59 -13.12
N GLU A 22 -17.99 5.96 -13.75
CA GLU A 22 -17.45 5.40 -14.99
C GLU A 22 -15.95 5.21 -14.93
N GLU A 23 -15.39 4.54 -15.94
CA GLU A 23 -13.93 4.41 -16.10
C GLU A 23 -13.34 5.75 -16.54
N VAL A 24 -12.26 6.15 -15.89
CA VAL A 24 -11.54 7.40 -16.17
C VAL A 24 -10.06 7.13 -16.40
N THR A 25 -9.48 7.82 -17.37
CA THR A 25 -8.05 7.71 -17.73
C THR A 25 -7.37 9.07 -17.52
N PRO A 26 -6.97 9.40 -16.29
CA PRO A 26 -6.21 10.61 -15.99
C PRO A 26 -4.77 10.55 -16.50
N GLY A 27 -4.09 11.70 -16.55
CA GLY A 27 -2.65 11.78 -16.76
C GLY A 27 -1.87 11.39 -15.50
N SER A 28 -2.38 11.81 -14.33
CA SER A 28 -1.88 11.42 -13.02
C SER A 28 -2.96 11.53 -11.94
N VAL A 29 -2.79 10.81 -10.82
CA VAL A 29 -3.65 10.94 -9.62
C VAL A 29 -2.77 11.12 -8.39
N VAL A 30 -2.91 12.29 -7.75
CA VAL A 30 -2.08 12.67 -6.61
C VAL A 30 -2.93 13.16 -5.44
N PHE A 31 -2.76 12.55 -4.28
CA PHE A 31 -3.32 13.00 -3.00
C PHE A 31 -2.25 13.77 -2.23
N LYS A 32 -2.47 15.07 -1.99
CA LYS A 32 -1.62 15.99 -1.20
C LYS A 32 -2.31 16.46 0.08
N ASN A 33 -3.23 15.64 0.58
CA ASN A 33 -3.95 15.93 1.82
C ASN A 33 -3.07 15.65 3.04
N ASN A 34 -3.00 16.60 3.96
CA ASN A 34 -2.27 16.46 5.23
C ASN A 34 -3.22 16.28 6.42
N SER A 35 -4.33 17.00 6.42
CA SER A 35 -5.30 17.00 7.52
C SER A 35 -6.62 16.29 7.17
N LYS A 36 -6.95 16.22 5.89
CA LYS A 36 -8.21 15.61 5.43
C LYS A 36 -8.07 14.11 5.17
N THR A 37 -9.19 13.42 5.28
CA THR A 37 -9.35 12.04 4.82
C THR A 37 -10.17 12.04 3.54
N TYR A 38 -9.60 11.47 2.48
CA TYR A 38 -10.30 11.23 1.22
C TYR A 38 -10.88 9.82 1.16
N SER A 39 -12.03 9.71 0.49
CA SER A 39 -12.64 8.42 0.15
C SER A 39 -12.94 8.39 -1.34
N LEU A 40 -12.33 7.44 -2.04
CA LEU A 40 -12.59 7.15 -3.43
C LEU A 40 -13.43 5.88 -3.52
N SER A 41 -14.58 5.98 -4.20
CA SER A 41 -15.59 4.91 -4.25
C SER A 41 -16.32 4.91 -5.59
N GLY A 42 -17.31 4.03 -5.76
CA GLY A 42 -18.17 3.95 -6.93
C GLY A 42 -17.92 2.69 -7.77
N ASN A 43 -18.66 2.58 -8.87
CA ASN A 43 -18.57 1.44 -9.80
C ASN A 43 -17.57 1.67 -10.92
N GLY A 44 -17.09 2.90 -11.09
CA GLY A 44 -16.07 3.26 -12.04
C GLY A 44 -14.67 2.90 -11.58
N ALA A 45 -13.69 3.08 -12.45
CA ALA A 45 -12.30 2.72 -12.22
C ALA A 45 -11.36 3.80 -12.74
N ILE A 46 -10.21 3.97 -12.07
CA ILE A 46 -9.04 4.63 -12.65
C ILE A 46 -8.30 3.59 -13.49
N GLU A 47 -8.03 3.88 -14.75
CA GLU A 47 -7.29 3.01 -15.64
C GLU A 47 -6.17 3.77 -16.40
N GLY A 48 -5.35 3.02 -17.12
CA GLY A 48 -4.24 3.54 -17.92
C GLY A 48 -2.87 3.27 -17.29
N ASP A 49 -1.84 3.66 -18.03
CA ASP A 49 -0.45 3.52 -17.59
C ASP A 49 -0.04 4.73 -16.74
N ILE A 50 -0.74 4.89 -15.63
CA ILE A 50 -0.51 5.98 -14.66
C ILE A 50 -0.25 5.40 -13.27
N SER A 51 0.34 6.20 -12.41
CA SER A 51 0.50 5.89 -10.99
C SER A 51 -0.52 6.65 -10.13
N LEU A 52 -0.83 6.06 -8.97
CA LEU A 52 -1.53 6.73 -7.88
C LEU A 52 -0.53 7.08 -6.79
N SER A 53 -0.50 8.34 -6.37
CA SER A 53 0.45 8.83 -5.38
C SER A 53 -0.24 9.47 -4.18
N VAL A 54 0.16 9.07 -2.97
CA VAL A 54 -0.19 9.74 -1.71
C VAL A 54 1.07 10.45 -1.21
N LEU A 55 1.10 11.77 -1.33
CA LEU A 55 2.27 12.62 -1.02
C LEU A 55 2.07 13.46 0.25
N GLY A 56 0.86 13.49 0.81
CA GLY A 56 0.54 14.15 2.07
C GLY A 56 0.59 13.18 3.24
N THR A 57 0.43 13.69 4.46
CA THR A 57 0.39 12.89 5.71
C THR A 57 -1.01 12.40 6.08
N GLY A 58 -2.02 12.78 5.32
CA GLY A 58 -3.42 12.40 5.56
C GLY A 58 -3.74 10.95 5.17
N THR A 59 -5.02 10.64 5.22
CA THR A 59 -5.53 9.29 4.90
C THR A 59 -6.31 9.30 3.59
N VAL A 60 -6.14 8.23 2.81
CA VAL A 60 -6.90 7.98 1.59
C VAL A 60 -7.50 6.58 1.67
N ASN A 61 -8.84 6.50 1.62
CA ASN A 61 -9.58 5.24 1.53
C ASN A 61 -9.96 4.98 0.08
N ILE A 62 -9.71 3.78 -0.44
CA ILE A 62 -10.09 3.39 -1.80
C ILE A 62 -10.91 2.11 -1.73
N THR A 63 -12.17 2.21 -2.17
CA THR A 63 -13.12 1.09 -2.11
C THR A 63 -13.55 0.57 -3.48
N ASN A 64 -13.38 1.34 -4.54
CA ASN A 64 -13.60 0.90 -5.90
C ASN A 64 -12.43 0.04 -6.43
N THR A 65 -12.69 -0.75 -7.44
CA THR A 65 -11.67 -1.51 -8.17
C THR A 65 -11.04 -0.64 -9.25
N ASN A 66 -9.71 -0.61 -9.32
CA ASN A 66 -8.97 0.18 -10.31
C ASN A 66 -8.12 -0.70 -11.22
N LYS A 67 -7.75 -0.16 -12.38
CA LYS A 67 -7.04 -0.88 -13.45
C LYS A 67 -5.74 -0.19 -13.89
N TYR A 68 -5.28 0.85 -13.16
CA TYR A 68 -4.02 1.53 -13.49
C TYR A 68 -2.80 0.60 -13.32
N SER A 69 -1.71 0.85 -14.07
CA SER A 69 -0.61 -0.11 -14.21
C SER A 69 0.77 0.38 -13.79
N ALA A 70 0.99 1.68 -13.56
CA ALA A 70 2.32 2.20 -13.20
C ALA A 70 2.62 2.22 -11.69
N GLY A 71 1.78 1.57 -10.87
CA GLY A 71 2.02 1.35 -9.44
C GLY A 71 1.41 2.40 -8.53
N THR A 72 1.57 2.13 -7.23
CA THR A 72 1.07 2.98 -6.13
C THR A 72 2.25 3.48 -5.31
N TYR A 73 2.27 4.78 -4.98
CA TYR A 73 3.32 5.41 -4.18
C TYR A 73 2.72 6.03 -2.92
N ILE A 74 3.15 5.55 -1.76
CA ILE A 74 2.72 6.06 -0.45
C ILE A 74 3.93 6.70 0.20
N ASN A 75 3.97 8.04 0.20
CA ASN A 75 5.09 8.83 0.66
C ASN A 75 4.65 9.68 1.88
N GLY A 76 4.74 9.09 3.06
CA GLY A 76 4.43 9.73 4.35
C GLY A 76 2.98 9.61 4.82
N GLY A 77 1.99 9.35 3.95
CA GLY A 77 0.58 9.24 4.31
C GLY A 77 0.09 7.81 4.59
N THR A 78 -1.21 7.68 4.74
CA THR A 78 -1.87 6.39 4.94
C THR A 78 -2.84 6.08 3.80
N LEU A 79 -2.66 4.92 3.17
CA LEU A 79 -3.56 4.40 2.15
C LEU A 79 -4.29 3.16 2.69
N VAL A 80 -5.62 3.17 2.58
CA VAL A 80 -6.51 2.12 3.08
C VAL A 80 -7.32 1.54 1.92
N PRO A 81 -6.83 0.47 1.28
CA PRO A 81 -7.58 -0.22 0.23
C PRO A 81 -8.63 -1.16 0.84
N SER A 82 -9.78 -1.30 0.19
CA SER A 82 -10.78 -2.31 0.55
C SER A 82 -10.40 -3.71 0.07
N THR A 83 -9.65 -3.81 -1.02
CA THR A 83 -9.19 -5.05 -1.65
C THR A 83 -7.80 -4.87 -2.22
N LEU A 84 -7.06 -5.98 -2.31
CA LEU A 84 -5.79 -6.04 -3.03
C LEU A 84 -5.87 -7.16 -4.08
N ALA A 85 -5.34 -6.90 -5.27
CA ALA A 85 -5.31 -7.91 -6.31
C ALA A 85 -4.42 -9.09 -5.91
N ASN A 86 -4.82 -10.28 -6.33
CA ASN A 86 -4.07 -11.51 -6.10
C ASN A 86 -4.11 -12.41 -7.35
N ASN A 87 -3.17 -13.36 -7.43
CA ASN A 87 -3.11 -14.27 -8.56
C ASN A 87 -4.12 -15.44 -8.47
N ASP A 88 -4.90 -15.51 -7.36
CA ASP A 88 -5.82 -16.59 -7.06
C ASP A 88 -7.28 -16.23 -7.40
N GLY A 89 -7.49 -15.31 -8.36
CA GLY A 89 -8.81 -14.99 -8.90
C GLY A 89 -9.20 -13.51 -8.88
N LEU A 90 -8.55 -12.66 -8.09
CA LEU A 90 -8.80 -11.21 -8.10
C LEU A 90 -7.71 -10.49 -8.91
N GLN A 91 -7.92 -10.37 -10.21
CA GLN A 91 -6.96 -9.76 -11.13
C GLN A 91 -6.71 -8.27 -10.83
N TYR A 92 -7.74 -7.54 -10.43
CA TYR A 92 -7.69 -6.12 -10.07
C TYR A 92 -8.28 -5.89 -8.69
N GLY A 93 -7.69 -4.98 -7.94
CA GLY A 93 -8.16 -4.53 -6.64
C GLY A 93 -8.21 -3.01 -6.55
N ALA A 94 -8.33 -2.48 -5.36
CA ALA A 94 -8.35 -1.03 -5.13
C ALA A 94 -7.06 -0.35 -5.63
N LEU A 95 -5.94 -1.07 -5.66
CA LEU A 95 -4.62 -0.56 -6.07
C LEU A 95 -4.16 -1.09 -7.44
N GLY A 96 -5.10 -1.32 -8.36
CA GLY A 96 -4.81 -1.83 -9.69
C GLY A 96 -4.54 -3.32 -9.72
N GLY A 97 -3.79 -3.79 -10.73
CA GLY A 97 -3.49 -5.21 -10.94
C GLY A 97 -2.44 -5.77 -10.00
N ALA A 98 -2.42 -7.09 -9.82
CA ALA A 98 -1.51 -7.80 -8.92
C ALA A 98 -0.01 -7.55 -9.16
N GLY A 99 0.37 -7.25 -10.41
CA GLY A 99 1.76 -6.91 -10.77
C GLY A 99 2.21 -5.51 -10.38
N ASN A 100 1.27 -4.61 -10.02
CA ASN A 100 1.59 -3.24 -9.64
C ASN A 100 2.36 -3.19 -8.32
N GLY A 101 3.50 -2.49 -8.32
CA GLY A 101 4.26 -2.26 -7.09
C GLY A 101 3.55 -1.30 -6.14
N ILE A 102 3.57 -1.61 -4.85
CA ILE A 102 3.18 -0.69 -3.79
C ILE A 102 4.47 -0.17 -3.15
N ASN A 103 4.80 1.09 -3.45
CA ASN A 103 6.01 1.75 -2.99
C ASN A 103 5.73 2.45 -1.66
N LEU A 104 6.45 2.07 -0.61
CA LEU A 104 6.39 2.69 0.72
C LEU A 104 7.65 3.53 0.93
N LEU A 105 7.48 4.84 1.06
CA LEU A 105 8.55 5.81 1.20
C LEU A 105 8.26 6.74 2.39
N ASN A 106 9.31 7.21 3.03
CA ASN A 106 9.22 8.18 4.12
C ASN A 106 8.15 7.81 5.16
N GLU A 107 8.19 6.55 5.60
CA GLU A 107 7.23 6.02 6.58
C GLU A 107 5.78 5.94 6.08
N GLY A 108 5.57 5.93 4.77
CA GLY A 108 4.25 5.71 4.18
C GLY A 108 3.59 4.42 4.68
N THR A 109 2.30 4.47 4.92
CA THR A 109 1.54 3.39 5.55
C THR A 109 0.53 2.77 4.59
N LEU A 110 0.67 1.47 4.34
CA LEU A 110 -0.41 0.64 3.81
C LEU A 110 -1.20 0.05 4.99
N LYS A 111 -2.48 0.43 5.11
CA LYS A 111 -3.34 -0.04 6.20
C LYS A 111 -4.43 -0.96 5.66
N THR A 112 -4.51 -2.19 6.20
CA THR A 112 -5.57 -3.15 5.88
C THR A 112 -6.48 -3.33 7.09
N THR A 113 -7.79 -3.19 6.88
CA THR A 113 -8.81 -3.27 7.93
C THR A 113 -9.55 -4.61 7.96
N ALA A 114 -9.31 -5.46 6.96
CA ALA A 114 -9.84 -6.80 6.83
C ALA A 114 -8.72 -7.77 6.45
N SER A 115 -9.01 -9.07 6.53
CA SER A 115 -8.09 -10.09 6.01
C SER A 115 -8.10 -10.07 4.48
N MET A 116 -6.90 -10.09 3.88
CA MET A 116 -6.74 -10.08 2.43
C MET A 116 -5.42 -10.71 2.00
N THR A 117 -5.40 -11.20 0.76
CA THR A 117 -4.18 -11.70 0.11
C THR A 117 -3.76 -10.72 -0.97
N ALA A 118 -2.47 -10.43 -1.07
CA ALA A 118 -1.90 -9.53 -2.05
C ALA A 118 -0.78 -10.21 -2.83
N SER A 119 -0.85 -10.09 -4.16
CA SER A 119 0.28 -10.45 -5.05
C SER A 119 1.05 -9.22 -5.52
N HIS A 120 0.70 -8.05 -5.02
CA HIS A 120 1.47 -6.82 -5.23
C HIS A 120 2.86 -6.94 -4.62
N PRO A 121 3.95 -6.65 -5.35
CA PRO A 121 5.25 -6.46 -4.73
C PRO A 121 5.24 -5.19 -3.86
N ILE A 122 5.71 -5.31 -2.62
CA ILE A 122 5.97 -4.18 -1.72
C ILE A 122 7.40 -3.70 -1.97
N ILE A 123 7.58 -2.42 -2.23
CA ILE A 123 8.87 -1.81 -2.52
C ILE A 123 9.18 -0.78 -1.44
N LEU A 124 10.21 -1.06 -0.66
CA LEU A 124 10.67 -0.19 0.44
C LEU A 124 11.67 0.84 -0.12
N GLY A 125 11.29 2.11 -0.08
CA GLY A 125 12.14 3.22 -0.48
C GLY A 125 12.83 3.90 0.71
N GLU A 126 13.15 5.18 0.54
CA GLU A 126 13.78 6.00 1.59
C GLU A 126 12.95 5.96 2.88
N ASN A 127 13.62 5.74 4.01
CA ASN A 127 13.06 5.60 5.36
C ASN A 127 12.01 4.49 5.53
N GLY A 128 11.84 3.60 4.53
CA GLY A 128 10.95 2.46 4.59
C GLY A 128 9.47 2.79 4.72
N GLY A 129 8.68 1.87 5.28
CA GLY A 129 7.26 2.05 5.46
C GLY A 129 6.57 1.06 6.36
N TYR A 130 5.30 1.34 6.62
CA TYR A 130 4.46 0.61 7.55
C TYR A 130 3.45 -0.30 6.86
N LEU A 131 3.35 -1.52 7.34
CA LEU A 131 2.20 -2.41 7.11
C LEU A 131 1.37 -2.45 8.40
N ASN A 132 0.25 -1.73 8.39
CA ASN A 132 -0.69 -1.68 9.51
C ASN A 132 -1.86 -2.63 9.24
N THR A 133 -1.95 -3.73 9.98
CA THR A 133 -2.97 -4.75 9.74
C THR A 133 -3.85 -4.96 10.97
N THR A 134 -5.17 -5.04 10.79
CA THR A 134 -6.10 -5.48 11.84
C THR A 134 -6.59 -6.91 11.62
N GLY A 135 -6.71 -7.35 10.37
CA GLY A 135 -6.90 -8.75 9.98
C GLY A 135 -5.59 -9.44 9.60
N THR A 136 -5.67 -10.49 8.83
CA THR A 136 -4.50 -11.16 8.27
C THR A 136 -4.19 -10.61 6.87
N LEU A 137 -3.00 -10.06 6.69
CA LEU A 137 -2.46 -9.70 5.38
C LEU A 137 -1.48 -10.79 4.94
N ILE A 138 -1.82 -11.49 3.86
CA ILE A 138 -0.95 -12.49 3.23
C ILE A 138 -0.27 -11.84 2.03
N LEU A 139 1.08 -11.83 2.02
CA LEU A 139 1.88 -11.30 0.92
C LEU A 139 2.47 -12.45 0.11
N ASN A 140 2.10 -12.50 -1.18
CA ASN A 140 2.63 -13.43 -2.18
C ASN A 140 3.55 -12.72 -3.19
N GLY A 141 3.48 -11.38 -3.30
CA GLY A 141 4.17 -10.60 -4.34
C GLY A 141 5.62 -10.25 -4.07
N GLY A 142 6.11 -10.51 -2.87
CA GLY A 142 7.48 -10.18 -2.46
C GLY A 142 7.63 -8.81 -1.80
N ILE A 143 8.69 -8.68 -1.00
CA ILE A 143 9.14 -7.40 -0.44
C ILE A 143 10.53 -7.15 -0.99
N LYS A 144 10.77 -5.96 -1.54
CA LYS A 144 12.02 -5.56 -2.17
C LYS A 144 12.46 -4.19 -1.66
N LYS A 145 13.75 -3.98 -1.63
CA LYS A 145 14.32 -2.65 -1.46
C LYS A 145 14.38 -1.94 -2.82
N SER A 146 14.06 -0.66 -2.85
CA SER A 146 14.32 0.16 -4.02
C SER A 146 15.84 0.30 -4.24
N ASN A 147 16.26 0.60 -5.48
CA ASN A 147 17.67 0.79 -5.79
C ASN A 147 18.25 2.09 -5.17
N ALA A 148 17.38 3.03 -4.79
CA ALA A 148 17.74 4.29 -4.15
C ALA A 148 17.17 4.37 -2.75
N GLY A 149 17.82 5.16 -1.88
CA GLY A 149 17.37 5.40 -0.52
C GLY A 149 18.17 4.61 0.53
N SER A 150 17.97 5.01 1.77
CA SER A 150 18.55 4.41 2.97
C SER A 150 17.45 4.05 3.97
N ASN A 151 17.78 3.28 5.01
CA ASN A 151 16.86 2.90 6.07
C ASN A 151 15.56 2.26 5.52
N ARG A 152 15.67 1.37 4.53
CA ARG A 152 14.53 0.67 3.91
C ARG A 152 13.99 -0.39 4.86
N ASN A 153 13.48 0.11 5.98
CA ASN A 153 12.94 -0.71 7.06
C ASN A 153 11.48 -1.07 6.80
N LEU A 154 11.10 -2.24 7.27
CA LEU A 154 9.71 -2.66 7.33
C LEU A 154 9.19 -2.55 8.76
N TYR A 155 8.11 -1.82 8.95
CA TYR A 155 7.45 -1.66 10.23
C TYR A 155 6.10 -2.37 10.21
N LYS A 156 5.94 -3.43 11.01
CA LYS A 156 4.65 -4.08 11.24
C LYS A 156 3.96 -3.43 12.44
N THR A 157 2.78 -2.87 12.18
CA THR A 157 1.89 -2.28 13.19
C THR A 157 0.47 -2.85 13.09
N GLY A 158 -0.43 -2.43 14.00
CA GLY A 158 -1.78 -2.98 14.09
C GLY A 158 -1.80 -4.40 14.67
N THR A 159 -2.93 -4.77 15.28
CA THR A 159 -3.10 -6.01 16.08
C THR A 159 -3.17 -7.28 15.27
N GLY A 160 -3.34 -7.17 13.95
CA GLY A 160 -3.49 -8.31 13.05
C GLY A 160 -2.18 -9.00 12.70
N THR A 161 -2.27 -9.91 11.77
CA THR A 161 -1.17 -10.77 11.31
C THR A 161 -0.63 -10.34 9.94
N LEU A 162 0.68 -10.32 9.81
CA LEU A 162 1.37 -10.28 8.52
C LEU A 162 1.94 -11.67 8.23
N GLN A 163 1.52 -12.24 7.12
CA GLN A 163 2.00 -13.55 6.66
C GLN A 163 2.83 -13.37 5.40
N LEU A 164 4.09 -13.79 5.45
CA LEU A 164 5.03 -13.70 4.33
C LEU A 164 5.13 -15.06 3.63
N ASN A 165 4.48 -15.17 2.47
CA ASN A 165 4.56 -16.33 1.58
C ASN A 165 5.48 -16.06 0.38
N CYS A 166 6.42 -15.15 0.53
CA CYS A 166 7.22 -14.61 -0.56
C CYS A 166 8.62 -14.27 -0.08
N THR A 167 9.54 -13.98 -1.01
CA THR A 167 10.84 -13.43 -0.63
C THR A 167 10.70 -12.04 -0.02
N ALA A 168 11.47 -11.74 1.03
CA ALA A 168 11.46 -10.45 1.69
C ALA A 168 12.88 -9.89 1.86
N ASP A 169 13.12 -8.69 1.31
CA ASP A 169 14.36 -7.94 1.47
C ASP A 169 14.07 -6.56 2.08
N TYR A 170 14.69 -6.31 3.23
CA TYR A 170 14.59 -5.08 4.02
C TYR A 170 15.90 -4.86 4.79
N ASP A 171 16.14 -3.64 5.26
CA ASP A 171 17.33 -3.36 6.10
C ASP A 171 17.08 -3.82 7.55
N ALA A 172 15.89 -3.56 8.10
CA ALA A 172 15.42 -4.10 9.37
C ALA A 172 13.91 -4.31 9.37
N LEU A 173 13.45 -5.29 10.15
CA LEU A 173 12.03 -5.51 10.46
C LEU A 173 11.76 -5.08 11.91
N TYR A 174 10.82 -4.17 12.09
CA TYR A 174 10.32 -3.75 13.40
C TYR A 174 8.89 -4.26 13.59
N ILE A 175 8.70 -5.13 14.58
CA ILE A 175 7.38 -5.63 14.95
C ILE A 175 6.91 -4.86 16.16
N ASN A 176 6.17 -3.77 15.90
CA ASN A 176 5.68 -2.88 16.93
C ASN A 176 4.37 -3.38 17.53
N GLN A 177 3.55 -4.12 16.75
CA GLN A 177 2.28 -4.67 17.21
C GLN A 177 1.82 -5.82 16.29
N GLY A 178 1.05 -6.77 16.87
CA GLY A 178 0.51 -7.92 16.15
C GLY A 178 1.52 -9.04 15.92
N THR A 179 1.31 -9.84 14.89
CA THR A 179 2.10 -11.04 14.62
C THR A 179 2.69 -11.00 13.21
N VAL A 180 3.86 -11.58 13.03
CA VAL A 180 4.45 -11.88 11.72
C VAL A 180 4.68 -13.38 11.64
N TYR A 181 4.13 -14.03 10.60
CA TYR A 181 4.46 -15.41 10.20
C TYR A 181 5.32 -15.37 8.95
N ASP A 182 6.42 -16.11 8.97
CA ASP A 182 7.29 -16.28 7.83
C ASP A 182 7.30 -17.76 7.41
N PHE A 183 6.87 -18.03 6.18
CA PHE A 183 6.80 -19.40 5.63
C PHE A 183 8.00 -19.76 4.75
N GLN A 184 8.98 -18.87 4.65
CA GLN A 184 10.20 -19.07 3.88
C GLN A 184 11.40 -19.05 4.85
N ASP A 185 11.98 -20.16 5.15
CA ASP A 185 12.96 -20.45 6.23
C ASP A 185 14.20 -19.53 6.36
N ALA A 186 14.31 -18.46 5.62
CA ALA A 186 15.52 -17.64 5.57
C ALA A 186 15.32 -16.12 5.74
N HIS A 187 14.11 -15.61 5.88
CA HIS A 187 13.89 -14.16 5.88
C HIS A 187 14.48 -13.45 7.09
N PHE A 188 14.57 -14.13 8.23
CA PHE A 188 15.14 -13.57 9.45
C PHE A 188 16.64 -13.88 9.60
N SER A 189 17.19 -14.77 8.77
CA SER A 189 18.62 -15.13 8.83
C SER A 189 19.49 -13.96 8.40
N GLY A 190 20.35 -13.49 9.31
CA GLY A 190 21.25 -12.36 9.07
C GLY A 190 20.57 -10.99 8.97
N LYS A 191 19.27 -10.89 9.24
CA LYS A 191 18.52 -9.63 9.24
C LYS A 191 18.31 -9.10 10.66
N LYS A 192 18.25 -7.78 10.80
CA LYS A 192 17.87 -7.15 12.07
C LYS A 192 16.37 -7.25 12.27
N VAL A 193 15.94 -7.96 13.32
CA VAL A 193 14.53 -8.01 13.76
C VAL A 193 14.43 -7.39 15.14
N VAL A 194 13.52 -6.45 15.31
CA VAL A 194 13.26 -5.73 16.57
C VAL A 194 11.84 -6.00 17.03
N LEU A 195 11.70 -6.56 18.23
CA LEU A 195 10.42 -6.88 18.84
C LEU A 195 10.08 -5.84 19.91
N ASN A 196 9.09 -5.01 19.64
CA ASN A 196 8.62 -3.98 20.58
C ASN A 196 7.40 -4.50 21.38
N GLY A 197 7.61 -5.55 22.19
CA GLY A 197 6.57 -6.12 23.04
C GLY A 197 5.65 -7.18 22.40
N ASN A 198 6.01 -7.73 21.25
CA ASN A 198 5.17 -8.66 20.49
C ASN A 198 5.87 -9.99 20.17
N LYS A 199 5.10 -10.97 19.71
CA LYS A 199 5.61 -12.31 19.38
C LYS A 199 5.93 -12.44 17.88
N VAL A 200 7.06 -13.07 17.59
CA VAL A 200 7.33 -13.70 16.29
C VAL A 200 7.13 -15.20 16.47
N VAL A 201 6.39 -15.78 15.57
CA VAL A 201 6.20 -17.25 15.50
C VAL A 201 6.56 -17.70 14.11
#